data_33d56f2b5f4970a2e941fc24ddbbe5da
#
_entry.id   33d56f2b5f4970a2e941fc24ddbbe5da
#
_cell.length_a   1.000
_cell.length_b   1.000
_cell.length_c   1.000
_cell.angle_alpha   90.00
_cell.angle_beta   90.00
_cell.angle_gamma   90.00
#
_symmetry.space_group_name_H-M   'P 1'
#
loop_
_entity.id
_entity.type
_entity.pdbx_description
1 polymer ?
#
loop_
_entity_poly.entity_id
_entity_poly.type
_entity_poly.pdbx_seq_one_letter_code
_entity_poly.pdbx_strand_id
1 'polypeptide(L)'
;MITIEEVAEKIYTMEVRIPKVDTMFTVYLIHEEKGVLIEPGPTATIHSIQKAMKQLGITDLAYIIPTHIHIDHAGAIGSLARLFPRAKVLLHPMGAKHAVDPTRLIESTKMAFGDDFEDFYGSILPVPEPQVETPGDGATISI
;
A
#
# COMPACT_ATOMS: atom_id res chain seq x y z
N MET A 1 -17.42 0.84 -4.60
CA MET A 1 -17.43 2.24 -5.06
C MET A 1 -16.19 2.94 -4.50
N ILE A 2 -15.55 3.77 -5.28
CA ILE A 2 -14.44 4.61 -4.85
C ILE A 2 -14.79 6.08 -5.09
N THR A 3 -14.42 6.92 -4.14
CA THR A 3 -14.49 8.38 -4.29
C THR A 3 -13.07 8.89 -4.43
N ILE A 4 -12.80 9.67 -5.48
CA ILE A 4 -11.49 10.26 -5.74
C ILE A 4 -11.63 11.78 -5.66
N GLU A 5 -10.77 12.43 -4.87
CA GLU A 5 -10.76 13.87 -4.68
C GLU A 5 -9.34 14.42 -4.83
N GLU A 6 -9.17 15.46 -5.62
CA GLU A 6 -7.91 16.21 -5.66
C GLU A 6 -7.85 17.17 -4.49
N VAL A 7 -7.00 16.89 -3.51
CA VAL A 7 -6.86 17.66 -2.27
C VAL A 7 -5.79 18.74 -2.35
N ALA A 8 -4.85 18.59 -3.27
CA ALA A 8 -3.85 19.57 -3.63
C ALA A 8 -3.41 19.29 -5.08
N GLU A 9 -2.65 20.19 -5.70
CA GLU A 9 -2.19 19.99 -7.07
C GLU A 9 -1.48 18.64 -7.22
N LYS A 10 -2.02 17.76 -8.10
CA LYS A 10 -1.52 16.40 -8.37
C LYS A 10 -1.54 15.44 -7.17
N ILE A 11 -2.21 15.80 -6.09
CA ILE A 11 -2.36 14.96 -4.91
C ILE A 11 -3.83 14.59 -4.75
N TYR A 12 -4.11 13.30 -4.79
CA TYR A 12 -5.45 12.74 -4.74
C TYR A 12 -5.61 11.87 -3.50
N THR A 13 -6.79 11.96 -2.88
CA THR A 13 -7.24 10.94 -1.94
C THR A 13 -8.26 10.04 -2.63
N MET A 14 -8.27 8.78 -2.26
CA MET A 14 -9.37 7.90 -2.58
C MET A 14 -9.86 7.18 -1.34
N GLU A 15 -11.16 7.15 -1.18
CA GLU A 15 -11.82 6.40 -0.13
C GLU A 15 -12.24 5.04 -0.67
N VAL A 16 -11.76 3.98 -0.03
CA VAL A 16 -12.01 2.60 -0.43
C VAL A 16 -12.75 1.87 0.67
N ARG A 17 -13.91 1.33 0.33
CA ARG A 17 -14.61 0.35 1.17
C ARG A 17 -14.37 -1.03 0.61
N ILE A 18 -13.99 -1.96 1.47
CA ILE A 18 -13.87 -3.37 1.09
C ILE A 18 -15.11 -4.15 1.55
N PRO A 19 -15.53 -5.15 0.77
CA PRO A 19 -16.67 -5.98 1.15
C PRO A 19 -16.47 -6.63 2.53
N LYS A 20 -17.52 -6.75 3.29
CA LYS A 20 -17.55 -7.43 4.60
C LYS A 20 -16.77 -6.73 5.73
N VAL A 21 -16.14 -5.61 5.47
CA VAL A 21 -15.46 -4.80 6.50
C VAL A 21 -16.13 -3.44 6.56
N ASP A 22 -16.68 -3.09 7.71
CA ASP A 22 -17.31 -1.78 7.90
C ASP A 22 -16.24 -0.73 8.28
N THR A 23 -15.23 -0.65 7.42
CA THR A 23 -14.13 0.30 7.57
C THR A 23 -13.82 0.94 6.23
N MET A 24 -13.58 2.23 6.25
CA MET A 24 -13.12 2.98 5.09
C MET A 24 -11.62 3.15 5.17
N PHE A 25 -10.95 2.89 4.05
CA PHE A 25 -9.51 3.09 3.90
C PHE A 25 -9.28 4.32 3.03
N THR A 26 -8.45 5.24 3.49
CA THR A 26 -8.04 6.40 2.70
C THR A 26 -6.65 6.15 2.13
N VAL A 27 -6.55 6.16 0.83
CA VAL A 27 -5.32 5.96 0.08
C VAL A 27 -4.96 7.26 -0.62
N TYR A 28 -3.68 7.60 -0.67
CA TYR A 28 -3.19 8.79 -1.36
C TYR A 28 -2.43 8.43 -2.62
N LEU A 29 -2.69 9.16 -3.70
CA LEU A 29 -1.98 9.06 -4.97
C LEU A 29 -1.39 10.41 -5.33
N ILE A 30 -0.09 10.44 -5.63
CA ILE A 30 0.57 11.59 -6.23
C ILE A 30 0.76 11.29 -7.71
N HIS A 31 0.27 12.18 -8.58
CA HIS A 31 0.31 12.01 -10.03
C HIS A 31 1.44 12.85 -10.64
N GLU A 32 2.62 12.29 -10.72
CA GLU A 32 3.75 12.80 -11.49
C GLU A 32 3.99 11.93 -12.73
N GLU A 33 5.15 11.99 -13.35
CA GLU A 33 5.49 11.13 -14.51
C GLU A 33 5.19 9.66 -14.21
N LYS A 34 5.59 9.21 -13.02
CA LYS A 34 5.11 7.98 -12.41
C LYS A 34 4.34 8.32 -11.14
N GLY A 35 3.40 7.48 -10.76
CA GLY A 35 2.63 7.68 -9.55
C GLY A 35 3.40 7.34 -8.29
N VAL A 36 2.98 7.94 -7.19
CA VAL A 36 3.37 7.54 -5.82
C VAL A 36 2.11 7.17 -5.05
N LEU A 37 2.13 5.99 -4.46
CA LEU A 37 1.02 5.46 -3.68
C LEU A 37 1.39 5.50 -2.20
N ILE A 38 0.57 6.16 -1.39
CA ILE A 38 0.79 6.29 0.05
C ILE A 38 -0.38 5.66 0.79
N GLU A 39 -0.10 4.89 1.82
CA GLU A 39 -1.10 4.19 2.63
C GLU A 39 -2.00 3.28 1.80
N PRO A 40 -1.46 2.25 1.14
CA PRO A 40 -2.26 1.42 0.23
C PRO A 40 -3.35 0.60 0.92
N GLY A 41 -3.26 0.40 2.23
CA GLY A 41 -4.20 -0.43 2.95
C GLY A 41 -3.99 -1.92 2.72
N PRO A 42 -4.99 -2.74 3.03
CA PRO A 42 -4.91 -4.19 2.84
C PRO A 42 -5.02 -4.60 1.36
N THR A 43 -4.65 -5.83 1.05
CA THR A 43 -4.67 -6.36 -0.32
C THR A 43 -6.04 -6.24 -0.99
N ALA A 44 -7.11 -6.30 -0.24
CA ALA A 44 -8.48 -6.14 -0.76
C ALA A 44 -8.74 -4.76 -1.40
N THR A 45 -7.91 -3.74 -1.17
CA THR A 45 -8.04 -2.42 -1.80
C THR A 45 -7.47 -2.34 -3.21
N ILE A 46 -6.64 -3.30 -3.63
CA ILE A 46 -5.85 -3.23 -4.87
C ILE A 46 -6.71 -2.98 -6.11
N HIS A 47 -7.84 -3.67 -6.22
CA HIS A 47 -8.72 -3.48 -7.38
C HIS A 47 -9.23 -2.03 -7.49
N SER A 48 -9.57 -1.41 -6.38
CA SER A 48 -9.99 -0.01 -6.32
C SER A 48 -8.84 0.95 -6.64
N ILE A 49 -7.63 0.65 -6.14
CA ILE A 49 -6.41 1.40 -6.47
C ILE A 49 -6.14 1.38 -7.97
N GLN A 50 -6.19 0.21 -8.60
CA GLN A 50 -5.98 0.08 -10.04
C GLN A 50 -7.04 0.84 -10.85
N LYS A 51 -8.29 0.83 -10.43
CA LYS A 51 -9.35 1.64 -11.07
C LYS A 51 -9.06 3.14 -10.97
N ALA A 52 -8.66 3.61 -9.79
CA ALA A 52 -8.32 5.02 -9.58
C ALA A 52 -7.12 5.44 -10.43
N MET A 53 -6.06 4.62 -10.45
CA MET A 53 -4.89 4.87 -11.30
C MET A 53 -5.29 5.00 -12.76
N LYS A 54 -6.14 4.09 -13.25
CA LYS A 54 -6.64 4.15 -14.64
C LYS A 54 -7.44 5.43 -14.93
N GLN A 55 -8.30 5.84 -14.01
CA GLN A 55 -9.09 7.09 -14.14
C GLN A 55 -8.19 8.33 -14.17
N LEU A 56 -7.10 8.31 -13.40
CA LEU A 56 -6.13 9.40 -13.33
C LEU A 56 -5.05 9.34 -14.42
N GLY A 57 -5.02 8.29 -15.24
CA GLY A 57 -4.01 8.12 -16.28
C GLY A 57 -2.64 7.70 -15.73
N ILE A 58 -2.58 7.19 -14.50
CA ILE A 58 -1.35 6.67 -13.88
C ILE A 58 -1.15 5.22 -14.32
N THR A 59 -0.08 4.94 -15.05
CA THR A 59 0.19 3.61 -15.62
C THR A 59 1.26 2.84 -14.87
N ASP A 60 2.09 3.52 -14.07
CA ASP A 60 3.17 2.91 -13.30
C ASP A 60 3.37 3.64 -11.97
N LEU A 61 4.03 2.98 -11.03
CA LEU A 61 4.38 3.54 -9.73
C LEU A 61 5.90 3.64 -9.58
N ALA A 62 6.37 4.79 -9.09
CA ALA A 62 7.75 4.97 -8.67
C ALA A 62 7.96 4.48 -7.23
N TYR A 63 7.01 4.79 -6.35
CA TYR A 63 7.10 4.48 -4.93
C TYR A 63 5.76 4.00 -4.36
N ILE A 64 5.86 3.10 -3.39
CA ILE A 64 4.77 2.63 -2.55
C ILE A 64 5.21 2.88 -1.11
N ILE A 65 4.46 3.69 -0.38
CA ILE A 65 4.88 4.21 0.94
C ILE A 65 3.79 3.96 1.99
N PRO A 66 3.86 2.89 2.76
CA PRO A 66 3.04 2.76 3.96
C PRO A 66 3.65 3.60 5.09
N THR A 67 2.84 4.12 5.99
CA THR A 67 3.35 4.83 7.17
C THR A 67 3.95 3.87 8.19
N HIS A 68 3.36 2.70 8.32
CA HIS A 68 3.83 1.62 9.20
C HIS A 68 3.31 0.26 8.70
N ILE A 69 3.77 -0.81 9.34
CA ILE A 69 3.66 -2.18 8.81
C ILE A 69 2.31 -2.88 9.08
N HIS A 70 1.41 -2.31 9.88
CA HIS A 70 0.13 -2.95 10.19
C HIS A 70 -0.70 -3.21 8.92
N ILE A 71 -1.47 -4.29 8.93
CA ILE A 71 -2.18 -4.79 7.73
C ILE A 71 -3.13 -3.76 7.11
N ASP A 72 -3.80 -2.96 7.93
CA ASP A 72 -4.74 -1.93 7.49
C ASP A 72 -4.06 -0.73 6.80
N HIS A 73 -2.74 -0.65 6.86
CA HIS A 73 -1.90 0.36 6.20
C HIS A 73 -0.98 -0.23 5.14
N ALA A 74 -0.40 -1.39 5.39
CA ALA A 74 0.68 -1.98 4.60
C ALA A 74 0.37 -3.39 4.04
N GLY A 75 -0.82 -3.92 4.28
CA GLY A 75 -1.13 -5.30 3.86
C GLY A 75 -0.94 -5.56 2.37
N ALA A 76 -1.17 -4.55 1.53
CA ALA A 76 -1.10 -4.66 0.07
C ALA A 76 0.31 -4.52 -0.52
N ILE A 77 1.32 -4.11 0.26
CA ILE A 77 2.62 -3.69 -0.32
C ILE A 77 3.32 -4.82 -1.09
N GLY A 78 3.27 -6.04 -0.62
CA GLY A 78 3.88 -7.18 -1.30
C GLY A 78 3.23 -7.49 -2.64
N SER A 79 1.91 -7.48 -2.69
CA SER A 79 1.14 -7.68 -3.93
C SER A 79 1.35 -6.53 -4.91
N LEU A 80 1.35 -5.29 -4.41
CA LEU A 80 1.61 -4.10 -5.25
C LEU A 80 3.03 -4.08 -5.80
N ALA A 81 4.03 -4.45 -5.00
CA ALA A 81 5.41 -4.54 -5.45
C ALA A 81 5.57 -5.54 -6.62
N ARG A 82 4.81 -6.63 -6.60
CA ARG A 82 4.81 -7.64 -7.68
C ARG A 82 4.09 -7.14 -8.93
N LEU A 83 3.01 -6.36 -8.77
CA LEU A 83 2.29 -5.74 -9.89
C LEU A 83 3.11 -4.61 -10.54
N PHE A 84 3.91 -3.90 -9.75
CA PHE A 84 4.74 -2.78 -10.19
C PHE A 84 6.22 -3.06 -9.86
N PRO A 85 6.90 -3.93 -10.63
CA PRO A 85 8.23 -4.41 -10.26
C PRO A 85 9.32 -3.33 -10.30
N ARG A 86 9.06 -2.20 -10.92
CA ARG A 86 9.99 -1.04 -10.93
C ARG A 86 9.77 -0.10 -9.74
N ALA A 87 8.66 -0.25 -9.01
CA ALA A 87 8.39 0.56 -7.83
C ALA A 87 9.31 0.18 -6.67
N LYS A 88 9.69 1.18 -5.88
CA LYS A 88 10.37 0.99 -4.60
C LYS A 88 9.37 1.11 -3.46
N VAL A 89 9.46 0.22 -2.50
CA VAL A 89 8.67 0.27 -1.26
C VAL A 89 9.54 0.95 -0.20
N LEU A 90 9.09 2.11 0.27
CA LEU A 90 9.83 2.88 1.27
C LEU A 90 9.27 2.57 2.65
N LEU A 91 10.15 2.14 3.55
CA LEU A 91 9.80 1.66 4.87
C LEU A 91 10.80 2.15 5.92
N HIS A 92 10.31 2.32 7.15
CA HIS A 92 11.19 2.42 8.30
C HIS A 92 12.00 1.10 8.44
N PRO A 93 13.30 1.15 8.82
CA PRO A 93 14.12 -0.06 8.96
C PRO A 93 13.50 -1.15 9.84
N MET A 94 12.79 -0.78 10.89
CA MET A 94 12.09 -1.76 11.76
C MET A 94 10.96 -2.49 11.04
N GLY A 95 10.30 -1.85 10.10
CA GLY A 95 9.23 -2.46 9.30
C GLY A 95 9.75 -3.26 8.11
N ALA A 96 10.88 -2.87 7.56
CA ALA A 96 11.43 -3.45 6.33
C ALA A 96 11.64 -4.97 6.41
N LYS A 97 12.18 -5.45 7.51
CA LYS A 97 12.38 -6.89 7.73
C LYS A 97 11.07 -7.69 7.73
N HIS A 98 9.99 -7.08 8.24
CA HIS A 98 8.66 -7.70 8.26
C HIS A 98 7.94 -7.62 6.91
N ALA A 99 8.35 -6.69 6.06
CA ALA A 99 7.88 -6.62 4.68
C ALA A 99 8.53 -7.71 3.81
N VAL A 100 9.81 -7.95 3.99
CA VAL A 100 10.56 -9.00 3.26
C VAL A 100 10.20 -10.40 3.75
N ASP A 101 10.09 -10.58 5.07
CA ASP A 101 9.60 -11.81 5.70
C ASP A 101 8.38 -11.50 6.59
N PRO A 102 7.17 -11.63 6.07
CA PRO A 102 5.96 -11.25 6.79
C PRO A 102 5.45 -12.31 7.77
N THR A 103 6.22 -13.34 8.09
CA THR A 103 5.76 -14.44 8.95
C THR A 103 5.21 -13.93 10.28
N ARG A 104 5.96 -13.09 10.99
CA ARG A 104 5.52 -12.52 12.27
C ARG A 104 4.33 -11.55 12.12
N LEU A 105 4.30 -10.79 11.04
CA LEU A 105 3.19 -9.91 10.73
C LEU A 105 1.90 -10.72 10.51
N ILE A 106 1.97 -11.81 9.77
CA ILE A 106 0.84 -12.71 9.54
C ILE A 106 0.36 -13.31 10.86
N GLU A 107 1.27 -13.81 11.69
CA GLU A 107 0.93 -14.38 13.00
C GLU A 107 0.23 -13.35 13.91
N SER A 108 0.79 -12.15 14.03
CA SER A 108 0.20 -11.09 14.85
C SER A 108 -1.13 -10.59 14.29
N THR A 109 -1.28 -10.58 12.98
CA THR A 109 -2.54 -10.22 12.32
C THR A 109 -3.63 -11.26 12.63
N LYS A 110 -3.30 -12.53 12.56
CA LYS A 110 -4.23 -13.61 12.96
C LYS A 110 -4.68 -13.49 14.42
N MET A 111 -3.77 -13.13 15.30
CA MET A 111 -4.10 -12.90 16.72
C MET A 111 -5.03 -11.71 16.91
N ALA A 112 -4.86 -10.62 16.14
CA ALA A 112 -5.64 -9.39 16.28
C ALA A 112 -6.99 -9.44 15.54
N PHE A 113 -7.04 -10.04 14.35
CA PHE A 113 -8.18 -9.99 13.44
C PHE A 113 -8.85 -11.36 13.23
N GLY A 114 -8.28 -12.45 13.70
CA GLY A 114 -8.76 -13.82 13.54
C GLY A 114 -8.03 -14.59 12.43
N ASP A 115 -8.18 -15.93 12.46
CA ASP A 115 -7.50 -16.81 11.49
C ASP A 115 -8.02 -16.64 10.06
N ASP A 116 -9.22 -16.10 9.92
CA ASP A 116 -9.90 -15.86 8.65
C ASP A 116 -9.70 -14.44 8.08
N PHE A 117 -8.72 -13.68 8.60
CA PHE A 117 -8.50 -12.31 8.18
C PHE A 117 -8.29 -12.18 6.66
N GLU A 118 -7.72 -13.18 6.01
CA GLU A 118 -7.47 -13.15 4.56
C GLU A 118 -8.75 -13.11 3.73
N ASP A 119 -9.85 -13.65 4.25
CA ASP A 119 -11.16 -13.63 3.59
C ASP A 119 -11.74 -12.20 3.50
N PHE A 120 -11.27 -11.31 4.36
CA PHE A 120 -11.74 -9.92 4.45
C PHE A 120 -10.72 -8.94 3.90
N TYR A 121 -9.47 -9.08 4.30
CA TYR A 121 -8.39 -8.12 4.00
C TYR A 121 -7.51 -8.55 2.83
N GLY A 122 -7.55 -9.82 2.44
CA GLY A 122 -6.66 -10.41 1.46
C GLY A 122 -5.33 -10.88 2.07
N SER A 123 -4.55 -11.57 1.28
CA SER A 123 -3.29 -12.18 1.71
C SER A 123 -2.17 -11.16 1.86
N ILE A 124 -1.29 -11.39 2.84
CA ILE A 124 -0.05 -10.62 3.01
C ILE A 124 1.06 -11.38 2.29
N LEU A 125 1.60 -10.79 1.22
CA LEU A 125 2.73 -11.34 0.47
C LEU A 125 4.04 -10.64 0.84
N PRO A 126 5.18 -11.34 0.77
CA PRO A 126 6.48 -10.71 0.94
C PRO A 126 6.77 -9.69 -0.16
N VAL A 127 7.42 -8.58 0.21
CA VAL A 127 7.99 -7.63 -0.76
C VAL A 127 9.33 -8.21 -1.24
N PRO A 128 9.58 -8.26 -2.55
CA PRO A 128 10.90 -8.63 -3.04
C PRO A 128 11.98 -7.69 -2.47
N GLU A 129 13.01 -8.25 -1.86
CA GLU A 129 14.03 -7.48 -1.15
C GLU A 129 14.68 -6.37 -1.99
N PRO A 130 14.98 -6.57 -3.31
CA PRO A 130 15.53 -5.50 -4.15
C PRO A 130 14.64 -4.26 -4.31
N GLN A 131 13.35 -4.37 -4.02
CA GLN A 131 12.39 -3.26 -4.10
C GLN A 131 12.28 -2.47 -2.79
N VAL A 132 12.86 -2.95 -1.68
CA VAL A 132 12.78 -2.29 -0.38
C VAL A 132 13.88 -1.24 -0.24
N GLU A 133 13.49 -0.03 0.15
CA GLU A 133 14.39 1.05 0.54
C GLU A 133 14.01 1.57 1.93
N THR A 134 15.02 1.94 2.72
CA THR A 134 14.84 2.45 4.08
C THR A 134 15.48 3.83 4.21
N PRO A 135 14.82 4.89 3.69
CA PRO A 135 15.37 6.24 3.79
C PRO A 135 15.51 6.66 5.25
N GLY A 136 16.57 7.40 5.54
CA GLY A 136 16.86 7.90 6.88
C GLY A 136 15.95 9.05 7.30
N ASP A 137 16.01 9.40 8.58
CA ASP A 137 15.29 10.56 9.12
C ASP A 137 15.69 11.85 8.39
N GLY A 138 14.71 12.63 8.01
CA GLY A 138 14.92 13.87 7.24
C GLY A 138 15.26 13.68 5.75
N ALA A 139 15.24 12.45 5.24
CA ALA A 139 15.46 12.18 3.83
C ALA A 139 14.40 12.84 2.95
N THR A 140 14.82 13.34 1.80
CA THR A 140 13.94 13.87 0.76
C THR A 140 13.90 12.90 -0.41
N ILE A 141 12.71 12.62 -0.91
CA ILE A 141 12.48 11.75 -2.05
C ILE A 141 12.03 12.61 -3.22
N SER A 142 12.77 12.53 -4.33
CA SER A 142 12.37 13.19 -5.59
C SER A 142 11.48 12.26 -6.41
N ILE A 143 10.46 12.84 -6.98
CA ILE A 143 9.46 12.13 -7.79
C ILE A 143 9.54 12.61 -9.23
#